data_f031c277abfbc1a1e5fd266cf0899245
#
_entry.id   f031c277abfbc1a1e5fd266cf0899245
#
_cell.length_a   1.000
_cell.length_b   1.000
_cell.length_c   1.000
_cell.angle_alpha   90.00
_cell.angle_beta   90.00
_cell.angle_gamma   90.00
#
_symmetry.space_group_name_H-M   'P 1'
#
loop_
_entity.id
_entity.type
_entity.pdbx_description
1 polymer ?
#
loop_
_entity_poly.entity_id
_entity_poly.type
_entity_poly.pdbx_seq_one_letter_code
_entity_poly.pdbx_strand_id
1 'polypeptide(L)'
;MPAKTKEPLIKYLPPQEEVFWSTLRILLLLWRRQFGKSFVLGGKGLSRCMMIPNHSVFYLSASILMGQENILKEVAVWNTLLDAYRKAADTQGQKLTSNIDGLHIDDIAEIFETSKLETKLWHSRTSFSRTRVIAPNPMTARGFSGDVIGDEIGFWQDFEGVWDAIEPIMSRNPQWIMWLATTPPADDSHAVYDILNPGDRKFEVNPRGNWFKTETGYDVHRVDAYDGEQAGLPLFHPRTGEPVSIEEARSLAL
;
A
#
# COMPACT_ATOMS: atom_id res chain seq x y z
N MET A 1 6.69 -17.51 33.43
CA MET A 1 7.62 -17.10 32.38
C MET A 1 6.89 -16.12 31.48
N PRO A 2 7.41 -14.94 31.17
CA PRO A 2 6.77 -14.07 30.20
C PRO A 2 6.74 -14.78 28.85
N ALA A 3 5.58 -14.78 28.20
CA ALA A 3 5.43 -15.36 26.86
C ALA A 3 6.46 -14.69 25.95
N LYS A 4 7.31 -15.46 25.28
CA LYS A 4 8.15 -14.93 24.21
C LYS A 4 7.22 -14.28 23.20
N THR A 5 7.28 -12.96 23.08
CA THR A 5 6.60 -12.23 22.02
C THR A 5 7.10 -12.83 20.70
N LYS A 6 6.22 -13.54 20.00
CA LYS A 6 6.56 -14.06 18.67
C LYS A 6 6.85 -12.86 17.78
N GLU A 7 8.00 -12.85 17.12
CA GLU A 7 8.29 -11.83 16.13
C GLU A 7 7.21 -11.83 15.04
N PRO A 8 6.77 -10.64 14.57
CA PRO A 8 5.80 -10.58 13.49
C PRO A 8 6.35 -11.20 12.20
N LEU A 9 5.51 -11.91 11.46
CA LEU A 9 5.89 -12.56 10.19
C LEU A 9 6.31 -11.53 9.13
N ILE A 10 5.66 -10.40 9.11
CA ILE A 10 5.95 -9.26 8.23
C ILE A 10 6.40 -8.13 9.15
N LYS A 11 7.64 -7.69 8.97
CA LYS A 11 8.18 -6.58 9.74
C LYS A 11 7.95 -5.29 8.97
N TYR A 12 7.03 -4.49 9.45
CA TYR A 12 6.85 -3.12 8.99
C TYR A 12 7.76 -2.18 9.79
N LEU A 13 8.21 -1.11 9.15
CA LEU A 13 8.76 0.05 9.85
C LEU A 13 7.65 0.74 10.65
N PRO A 14 7.94 1.43 11.76
CA PRO A 14 6.90 2.04 12.59
C PRO A 14 5.86 2.86 11.81
N PRO A 15 6.22 3.78 10.89
CA PRO A 15 5.23 4.50 10.08
C PRO A 15 4.44 3.61 9.12
N GLN A 16 5.05 2.52 8.63
CA GLN A 16 4.36 1.55 7.78
C GLN A 16 3.32 0.76 8.56
N GLU A 17 3.67 0.34 9.78
CA GLU A 17 2.76 -0.40 10.68
C GLU A 17 1.56 0.45 11.06
N GLU A 18 1.80 1.73 11.40
CA GLU A 18 0.78 2.71 11.75
C GLU A 18 -0.25 2.86 10.64
N VAL A 19 0.22 3.03 9.40
CA VAL A 19 -0.65 3.11 8.22
C VAL A 19 -1.35 1.77 7.94
N PHE A 20 -0.64 0.65 7.98
CA PHE A 20 -1.23 -0.66 7.68
C PHE A 20 -2.44 -0.97 8.56
N TRP A 21 -2.37 -0.63 9.84
CA TRP A 21 -3.47 -0.84 10.80
C TRP A 21 -4.52 0.27 10.78
N SER A 22 -4.31 1.34 10.03
CA SER A 22 -5.30 2.41 9.91
C SER A 22 -6.63 1.89 9.35
N THR A 23 -7.74 2.41 9.88
CA THR A 23 -9.11 2.13 9.46
C THR A 23 -9.74 3.27 8.65
N LEU A 24 -8.93 4.28 8.33
CA LEU A 24 -9.39 5.44 7.55
C LEU A 24 -9.86 5.01 6.16
N ARG A 25 -11.00 5.53 5.75
CA ARG A 25 -11.60 5.22 4.45
C ARG A 25 -10.85 5.89 3.31
N ILE A 26 -10.49 7.15 3.48
CA ILE A 26 -9.70 7.92 2.52
C ILE A 26 -8.41 8.30 3.23
N LEU A 27 -7.29 7.88 2.68
CA LEU A 27 -5.97 8.14 3.25
C LEU A 27 -5.00 8.51 2.14
N LEU A 28 -4.31 9.61 2.34
CA LEU A 28 -3.26 10.10 1.46
C LEU A 28 -1.89 9.88 2.12
N LEU A 29 -0.95 9.28 1.39
CA LEU A 29 0.41 9.04 1.85
C LEU A 29 1.38 9.95 1.11
N LEU A 30 1.91 10.95 1.80
CA LEU A 30 2.96 11.83 1.28
C LEU A 30 4.30 11.36 1.86
N TRP A 31 4.91 10.38 1.21
CA TRP A 31 6.11 9.73 1.72
C TRP A 31 7.32 9.93 0.82
N ARG A 32 8.47 10.05 1.40
CA ARG A 32 9.75 10.05 0.67
C ARG A 32 9.90 8.79 -0.20
N ARG A 33 10.78 8.86 -1.18
CA ARG A 33 11.16 7.71 -1.99
C ARG A 33 11.79 6.61 -1.12
N GLN A 34 11.64 5.35 -1.56
CA GLN A 34 12.27 4.17 -0.95
C GLN A 34 11.87 3.89 0.52
N PHE A 35 10.78 4.45 0.99
CA PHE A 35 10.23 4.14 2.32
C PHE A 35 9.22 2.98 2.31
N GLY A 36 9.04 2.31 1.17
CA GLY A 36 8.19 1.13 1.06
C GLY A 36 6.68 1.40 0.99
N LYS A 37 6.25 2.56 0.47
CA LYS A 37 4.83 2.89 0.21
C LYS A 37 4.10 1.73 -0.45
N SER A 38 4.58 1.31 -1.62
CA SER A 38 3.96 0.26 -2.42
C SER A 38 3.93 -1.10 -1.71
N PHE A 39 4.86 -1.37 -0.78
CA PHE A 39 4.85 -2.59 0.03
C PHE A 39 3.69 -2.59 1.03
N VAL A 40 3.47 -1.46 1.72
CA VAL A 40 2.32 -1.30 2.64
C VAL A 40 1.00 -1.35 1.90
N LEU A 41 0.92 -0.68 0.75
CA LEU A 41 -0.29 -0.65 -0.08
C LEU A 41 -0.63 -2.04 -0.64
N GLY A 42 0.36 -2.79 -1.15
CA GLY A 42 0.17 -4.17 -1.59
C GLY A 42 -0.26 -5.09 -0.45
N GLY A 43 0.40 -4.99 0.71
CA GLY A 43 -0.01 -5.72 1.91
C GLY A 43 -1.43 -5.40 2.36
N LYS A 44 -1.85 -4.12 2.27
CA LYS A 44 -3.21 -3.71 2.58
C LYS A 44 -4.21 -4.28 1.59
N GLY A 45 -3.93 -4.22 0.28
CA GLY A 45 -4.78 -4.80 -0.76
C GLY A 45 -4.99 -6.30 -0.54
N LEU A 46 -3.92 -7.06 -0.31
CA LEU A 46 -4.00 -8.49 0.01
C LEU A 46 -4.84 -8.74 1.28
N SER A 47 -4.59 -7.98 2.35
CA SER A 47 -5.36 -8.08 3.59
C SER A 47 -6.86 -7.87 3.36
N ARG A 48 -7.23 -6.90 2.53
CA ARG A 48 -8.63 -6.65 2.14
C ARG A 48 -9.22 -7.84 1.39
N CYS A 49 -8.48 -8.38 0.43
CA CYS A 49 -8.88 -9.59 -0.30
C CYS A 49 -9.04 -10.82 0.61
N MET A 50 -8.18 -10.96 1.63
CA MET A 50 -8.26 -12.06 2.59
C MET A 50 -9.49 -11.95 3.52
N MET A 51 -9.85 -10.74 3.93
CA MET A 51 -10.91 -10.52 4.91
C MET A 51 -12.30 -10.43 4.31
N ILE A 52 -12.43 -10.03 3.05
CA ILE A 52 -13.73 -9.72 2.43
C ILE A 52 -13.91 -10.60 1.19
N PRO A 53 -14.81 -11.61 1.24
CA PRO A 53 -15.13 -12.43 0.07
C PRO A 53 -15.78 -11.61 -1.06
N ASN A 54 -15.53 -12.00 -2.30
CA ASN A 54 -16.04 -11.33 -3.52
C ASN A 54 -15.63 -9.86 -3.63
N HIS A 55 -14.48 -9.51 -3.05
CA HIS A 55 -14.01 -8.14 -3.02
C HIS A 55 -13.08 -7.84 -4.20
N SER A 56 -13.11 -6.59 -4.67
CA SER A 56 -12.19 -6.10 -5.68
C SER A 56 -11.37 -4.93 -5.14
N VAL A 57 -10.06 -4.99 -5.36
CA VAL A 57 -9.12 -3.92 -5.11
C VAL A 57 -8.57 -3.47 -6.47
N PHE A 58 -8.76 -2.20 -6.80
CA PHE A 58 -8.24 -1.58 -8.02
C PHE A 58 -6.96 -0.83 -7.68
N TYR A 59 -5.85 -1.30 -8.26
CA TYR A 59 -4.54 -0.71 -8.05
C TYR A 59 -4.19 0.20 -9.24
N LEU A 60 -4.24 1.51 -9.03
CA LEU A 60 -3.91 2.51 -10.04
C LEU A 60 -2.43 2.85 -9.94
N SER A 61 -1.70 2.67 -11.04
CA SER A 61 -0.27 2.93 -11.09
C SER A 61 0.09 3.71 -12.35
N ALA A 62 1.00 4.68 -12.23
CA ALA A 62 1.39 5.56 -13.32
C ALA A 62 1.91 4.83 -14.57
N SER A 63 2.38 3.59 -14.43
CA SER A 63 2.74 2.73 -15.54
C SER A 63 2.41 1.26 -15.26
N ILE A 64 2.26 0.47 -16.33
CA ILE A 64 2.05 -0.98 -16.24
C ILE A 64 3.21 -1.66 -15.50
N LEU A 65 4.45 -1.24 -15.74
CA LEU A 65 5.62 -1.82 -15.07
C LEU A 65 5.59 -1.59 -13.57
N MET A 66 5.26 -0.37 -13.13
CA MET A 66 5.09 -0.08 -11.69
C MET A 66 3.95 -0.90 -11.09
N GLY A 67 2.87 -1.08 -11.83
CA GLY A 67 1.77 -1.94 -11.42
C GLY A 67 2.18 -3.40 -11.25
N GLN A 68 2.99 -3.94 -12.15
CA GLN A 68 3.56 -5.30 -12.02
C GLN A 68 4.43 -5.44 -10.77
N GLU A 69 5.26 -4.44 -10.47
CA GLU A 69 6.06 -4.42 -9.24
C GLU A 69 5.18 -4.45 -7.98
N ASN A 70 4.02 -3.81 -8.02
CA ASN A 70 3.08 -3.85 -6.91
C ASN A 70 2.45 -5.23 -6.72
N ILE A 71 2.10 -5.91 -7.81
CA ILE A 71 1.66 -7.31 -7.77
C ILE A 71 2.75 -8.22 -7.19
N LEU A 72 4.02 -8.04 -7.57
CA LEU A 72 5.12 -8.82 -7.00
C LEU A 72 5.28 -8.62 -5.49
N LYS A 73 5.03 -7.41 -4.98
CA LYS A 73 5.04 -7.14 -3.53
C LYS A 73 3.91 -7.86 -2.81
N GLU A 74 2.71 -7.86 -3.39
CA GLU A 74 1.56 -8.60 -2.86
C GLU A 74 1.86 -10.12 -2.82
N VAL A 75 2.43 -10.65 -3.90
CA VAL A 75 2.88 -12.06 -3.97
C VAL A 75 3.94 -12.38 -2.91
N ALA A 76 4.90 -11.47 -2.69
CA ALA A 76 5.93 -11.67 -1.66
C ALA A 76 5.33 -11.73 -0.25
N VAL A 77 4.35 -10.88 0.05
CA VAL A 77 3.60 -10.92 1.32
C VAL A 77 2.86 -12.25 1.46
N TRP A 78 2.15 -12.68 0.41
CA TRP A 78 1.45 -13.97 0.39
C TRP A 78 2.40 -15.14 0.67
N ASN A 79 3.52 -15.23 -0.05
CA ASN A 79 4.49 -16.30 0.12
C ASN A 79 5.06 -16.34 1.54
N THR A 80 5.30 -15.17 2.15
CA THR A 80 5.75 -15.10 3.56
C THR A 80 4.72 -15.70 4.51
N LEU A 81 3.44 -15.39 4.32
CA LEU A 81 2.35 -15.95 5.12
C LEU A 81 2.21 -17.46 4.90
N LEU A 82 2.29 -17.91 3.64
CA LEU A 82 2.19 -19.31 3.25
C LEU A 82 3.32 -20.15 3.87
N ASP A 83 4.56 -19.67 3.81
CA ASP A 83 5.72 -20.35 4.40
C ASP A 83 5.61 -20.47 5.92
N ALA A 84 5.12 -19.42 6.58
CA ALA A 84 4.88 -19.46 8.02
C ALA A 84 3.78 -20.46 8.39
N TYR A 85 2.72 -20.51 7.59
CA TYR A 85 1.62 -21.44 7.77
C TYR A 85 2.07 -22.90 7.58
N ARG A 86 2.86 -23.18 6.54
CA ARG A 86 3.46 -24.51 6.29
C ARG A 86 4.35 -24.95 7.45
N LYS A 87 5.24 -24.08 7.92
CA LYS A 87 6.11 -24.37 9.08
C LYS A 87 5.30 -24.68 10.37
N ALA A 88 4.21 -23.97 10.59
CA ALA A 88 3.34 -24.20 11.73
C ALA A 88 2.63 -25.55 11.64
N ALA A 89 2.16 -25.95 10.46
CA ALA A 89 1.51 -27.23 10.23
C ALA A 89 2.48 -28.41 10.37
N ASP A 90 3.66 -28.31 9.78
CA ASP A 90 4.70 -29.34 9.92
C ASP A 90 5.07 -29.57 11.39
N THR A 91 5.15 -28.50 12.18
CA THR A 91 5.44 -28.58 13.62
C THR A 91 4.33 -29.32 14.39
N GLN A 92 3.09 -29.26 13.89
CA GLN A 92 1.92 -29.92 14.50
C GLN A 92 1.64 -31.31 13.92
N GLY A 93 2.42 -31.76 12.93
CA GLY A 93 2.20 -33.04 12.22
C GLY A 93 0.89 -33.04 11.42
N GLN A 94 0.35 -31.85 11.09
CA GLN A 94 -0.88 -31.72 10.35
C GLN A 94 -0.59 -31.52 8.86
N LYS A 95 -1.28 -32.28 7.99
CA LYS A 95 -1.35 -31.94 6.57
C LYS A 95 -2.23 -30.72 6.40
N LEU A 96 -1.74 -29.73 5.65
CA LEU A 96 -2.48 -28.54 5.28
C LEU A 96 -3.56 -28.88 4.22
N THR A 97 -4.56 -29.63 4.63
CA THR A 97 -5.79 -29.78 3.85
C THR A 97 -6.78 -28.74 4.38
N SER A 98 -7.14 -27.74 3.59
CA SER A 98 -8.23 -26.85 3.95
C SER A 98 -9.48 -27.23 3.17
N ASN A 99 -10.56 -27.51 3.89
CA ASN A 99 -11.90 -27.56 3.36
C ASN A 99 -12.46 -26.13 3.34
N ILE A 100 -12.18 -25.37 2.30
CA ILE A 100 -12.87 -24.11 2.06
C ILE A 100 -14.13 -24.44 1.25
N ASP A 101 -15.29 -24.53 1.92
CA ASP A 101 -16.62 -24.74 1.31
C ASP A 101 -16.63 -25.75 0.13
N GLY A 102 -16.12 -26.96 0.37
CA GLY A 102 -16.10 -28.03 -0.62
C GLY A 102 -15.01 -27.94 -1.70
N LEU A 103 -14.06 -27.02 -1.58
CA LEU A 103 -12.77 -27.08 -2.26
C LEU A 103 -11.88 -28.03 -1.48
N HIS A 104 -11.61 -29.20 -2.06
CA HIS A 104 -10.53 -30.06 -1.59
C HIS A 104 -9.23 -29.45 -2.12
N ILE A 105 -8.53 -28.70 -1.29
CA ILE A 105 -7.27 -28.06 -1.65
C ILE A 105 -6.17 -28.90 -1.05
N ASP A 106 -5.41 -29.57 -1.91
CA ASP A 106 -4.26 -30.35 -1.49
C ASP A 106 -3.11 -29.46 -0.99
N ASP A 107 -3.04 -28.24 -1.47
CA ASP A 107 -2.12 -27.20 -1.01
C ASP A 107 -2.84 -25.85 -0.91
N ILE A 108 -2.69 -25.15 0.22
CA ILE A 108 -3.21 -23.81 0.44
C ILE A 108 -2.66 -22.78 -0.56
N ALA A 109 -1.55 -23.08 -1.24
CA ALA A 109 -1.03 -22.26 -2.32
C ALA A 109 -2.00 -22.16 -3.50
N GLU A 110 -2.83 -23.17 -3.73
CA GLU A 110 -3.78 -23.21 -4.86
C GLU A 110 -4.92 -22.20 -4.74
N ILE A 111 -5.17 -21.66 -3.53
CA ILE A 111 -6.18 -20.60 -3.38
C ILE A 111 -5.73 -19.25 -3.88
N PHE A 112 -4.45 -19.08 -4.22
CA PHE A 112 -3.90 -17.81 -4.68
C PHE A 112 -3.36 -17.93 -6.10
N GLU A 113 -4.03 -17.27 -7.02
CA GLU A 113 -3.62 -17.18 -8.42
C GLU A 113 -2.98 -15.81 -8.68
N THR A 114 -1.96 -15.79 -9.50
CA THR A 114 -1.30 -14.54 -9.91
C THR A 114 -1.06 -14.48 -11.41
N SER A 115 -1.23 -13.30 -11.97
CA SER A 115 -0.83 -12.93 -13.31
C SER A 115 -0.02 -11.63 -13.26
N LYS A 116 0.39 -11.11 -14.43
CA LYS A 116 1.17 -9.86 -14.47
C LYS A 116 0.45 -8.64 -13.88
N LEU A 117 -0.87 -8.61 -13.95
CA LEU A 117 -1.69 -7.43 -13.58
C LEU A 117 -2.85 -7.76 -12.65
N GLU A 118 -2.94 -8.99 -12.18
CA GLU A 118 -4.04 -9.41 -11.32
C GLU A 118 -3.58 -10.52 -10.37
N THR A 119 -4.05 -10.43 -9.13
CA THR A 119 -4.05 -11.55 -8.18
C THR A 119 -5.49 -11.93 -7.88
N LYS A 120 -5.74 -13.21 -7.59
CA LYS A 120 -7.01 -13.71 -7.11
C LYS A 120 -6.79 -14.56 -5.88
N LEU A 121 -7.64 -14.39 -4.89
CA LEU A 121 -7.69 -15.20 -3.71
C LEU A 121 -9.06 -15.87 -3.61
N TRP A 122 -9.09 -17.19 -3.74
CA TRP A 122 -10.31 -17.98 -3.70
C TRP A 122 -10.76 -18.21 -2.25
N HIS A 123 -12.04 -17.92 -1.99
CA HIS A 123 -12.71 -18.18 -0.72
C HIS A 123 -13.61 -19.42 -0.79
N SER A 124 -14.05 -19.77 -2.00
CA SER A 124 -14.81 -20.98 -2.32
C SER A 124 -14.67 -21.28 -3.82
N ARG A 125 -15.29 -22.36 -4.30
CA ARG A 125 -15.32 -22.70 -5.75
C ARG A 125 -15.92 -21.62 -6.64
N THR A 126 -16.76 -20.76 -6.08
CA THR A 126 -17.51 -19.75 -6.85
C THR A 126 -17.25 -18.33 -6.37
N SER A 127 -16.40 -18.16 -5.34
CA SER A 127 -16.16 -16.88 -4.68
C SER A 127 -14.67 -16.60 -4.59
N PHE A 128 -14.24 -15.51 -5.17
CA PHE A 128 -12.87 -15.01 -5.04
C PHE A 128 -12.82 -13.50 -4.88
N SER A 129 -11.82 -13.03 -4.20
CA SER A 129 -11.44 -11.61 -4.18
C SER A 129 -10.23 -11.40 -5.07
N ARG A 130 -10.01 -10.18 -5.53
CA ARG A 130 -8.92 -9.89 -6.47
C ARG A 130 -8.34 -8.51 -6.29
N THR A 131 -7.05 -8.39 -6.57
CA THR A 131 -6.39 -7.12 -6.87
C THR A 131 -6.14 -7.03 -8.36
N ARG A 132 -6.48 -5.91 -8.99
CA ARG A 132 -6.26 -5.66 -10.41
C ARG A 132 -5.54 -4.36 -10.63
N VAL A 133 -4.43 -4.40 -11.35
CA VAL A 133 -3.70 -3.21 -11.79
C VAL A 133 -4.39 -2.59 -13.01
N ILE A 134 -4.61 -1.29 -12.94
CA ILE A 134 -5.27 -0.51 -13.99
C ILE A 134 -4.52 0.81 -14.18
N ALA A 135 -4.41 1.25 -15.41
CA ALA A 135 -3.88 2.57 -15.71
C ALA A 135 -4.81 3.68 -15.14
N PRO A 136 -4.27 4.74 -14.57
CA PRO A 136 -5.05 5.87 -14.07
C PRO A 136 -5.62 6.67 -15.26
N ASN A 137 -6.84 6.33 -15.63
CA ASN A 137 -7.57 6.95 -16.72
C ASN A 137 -9.01 7.22 -16.26
N PRO A 138 -9.53 8.46 -16.39
CA PRO A 138 -10.86 8.83 -15.92
C PRO A 138 -11.99 7.98 -16.48
N MET A 139 -11.89 7.60 -17.74
CA MET A 139 -12.92 6.76 -18.39
C MET A 139 -13.01 5.36 -17.82
N THR A 140 -11.85 4.76 -17.54
CA THR A 140 -11.75 3.42 -16.95
C THR A 140 -12.14 3.44 -15.48
N ALA A 141 -11.73 4.47 -14.74
CA ALA A 141 -11.94 4.60 -13.30
C ALA A 141 -13.43 4.66 -12.91
N ARG A 142 -14.28 5.26 -13.73
CA ARG A 142 -15.74 5.36 -13.49
C ARG A 142 -16.45 4.02 -13.37
N GLY A 143 -15.87 2.94 -13.87
CA GLY A 143 -16.44 1.59 -13.81
C GLY A 143 -16.10 0.80 -12.55
N PHE A 144 -15.33 1.33 -11.61
CA PHE A 144 -14.87 0.60 -10.45
C PHE A 144 -15.95 0.41 -9.39
N SER A 145 -15.90 -0.73 -8.72
CA SER A 145 -16.78 -1.08 -7.60
C SER A 145 -15.95 -1.91 -6.60
N GLY A 146 -15.32 -1.23 -5.65
CA GLY A 146 -14.40 -1.84 -4.70
C GLY A 146 -13.45 -0.81 -4.08
N ASP A 147 -12.40 -1.31 -3.45
CA ASP A 147 -11.34 -0.47 -2.92
C ASP A 147 -10.49 0.13 -4.04
N VAL A 148 -9.99 1.32 -3.83
CA VAL A 148 -9.08 2.02 -4.73
C VAL A 148 -7.75 2.25 -4.03
N ILE A 149 -6.69 1.73 -4.59
CA ILE A 149 -5.32 1.97 -4.14
C ILE A 149 -4.56 2.64 -5.29
N GLY A 150 -3.97 3.80 -5.05
CA GLY A 150 -3.20 4.53 -6.04
C GLY A 150 -1.75 4.72 -5.59
N ASP A 151 -0.81 4.46 -6.50
CA ASP A 151 0.61 4.69 -6.25
C ASP A 151 1.16 5.75 -7.18
N GLU A 152 2.03 6.60 -6.63
CA GLU A 152 2.67 7.72 -7.29
C GLU A 152 1.68 8.65 -8.02
N ILE A 153 0.61 9.05 -7.29
CA ILE A 153 -0.47 9.88 -7.84
C ILE A 153 0.00 11.24 -8.38
N GLY A 154 1.09 11.81 -7.83
CA GLY A 154 1.70 13.04 -8.34
C GLY A 154 2.41 12.89 -9.70
N PHE A 155 2.40 11.69 -10.29
CA PHE A 155 2.94 11.41 -11.62
C PHE A 155 1.87 10.92 -12.61
N TRP A 156 0.59 10.97 -12.22
CA TRP A 156 -0.50 10.66 -13.14
C TRP A 156 -0.69 11.80 -14.13
N GLN A 157 -0.86 11.47 -15.42
CA GLN A 157 -0.97 12.47 -16.49
C GLN A 157 -2.21 13.37 -16.36
N ASP A 158 -3.31 12.80 -15.88
CA ASP A 158 -4.58 13.49 -15.66
C ASP A 158 -5.07 13.21 -14.24
N PHE A 159 -4.35 13.76 -13.26
CA PHE A 159 -4.65 13.54 -11.86
C PHE A 159 -6.05 14.03 -11.49
N GLU A 160 -6.44 15.24 -11.90
CA GLU A 160 -7.75 15.82 -11.57
C GLU A 160 -8.89 14.98 -12.14
N GLY A 161 -8.82 14.63 -13.43
CA GLY A 161 -9.85 13.80 -14.05
C GLY A 161 -9.96 12.40 -13.45
N VAL A 162 -8.85 11.81 -13.03
CA VAL A 162 -8.86 10.51 -12.31
C VAL A 162 -9.44 10.68 -10.91
N TRP A 163 -9.06 11.73 -10.18
CA TRP A 163 -9.60 12.04 -8.86
C TRP A 163 -11.12 12.18 -8.91
N ASP A 164 -11.64 13.01 -9.82
CA ASP A 164 -13.07 13.21 -10.02
C ASP A 164 -13.84 11.93 -10.39
N ALA A 165 -13.13 10.96 -10.96
CA ALA A 165 -13.70 9.67 -11.31
C ALA A 165 -13.72 8.67 -10.14
N ILE A 166 -12.71 8.69 -9.25
CA ILE A 166 -12.57 7.71 -8.18
C ILE A 166 -13.20 8.15 -6.86
N GLU A 167 -13.17 9.43 -6.51
CA GLU A 167 -13.72 9.91 -5.24
C GLU A 167 -15.21 9.56 -5.07
N PRO A 168 -16.11 9.73 -6.08
CA PRO A 168 -17.51 9.37 -5.96
C PRO A 168 -17.75 7.88 -5.72
N ILE A 169 -16.78 7.01 -6.03
CA ILE A 169 -16.88 5.56 -5.76
C ILE A 169 -17.06 5.32 -4.26
N MET A 170 -16.40 6.11 -3.43
CA MET A 170 -16.47 5.99 -1.98
C MET A 170 -17.87 6.24 -1.42
N SER A 171 -18.73 6.93 -2.13
CA SER A 171 -20.12 7.17 -1.69
C SER A 171 -21.01 5.91 -1.79
N ARG A 172 -20.62 4.92 -2.59
CA ARG A 172 -21.46 3.74 -2.88
C ARG A 172 -21.44 2.68 -1.78
N ASN A 173 -20.31 2.56 -1.08
CA ASN A 173 -20.21 1.55 0.00
C ASN A 173 -19.34 2.10 1.14
N PRO A 174 -19.86 2.12 2.38
CA PRO A 174 -19.12 2.63 3.54
C PRO A 174 -17.90 1.78 3.94
N GLN A 175 -17.82 0.54 3.44
CA GLN A 175 -16.69 -0.37 3.73
C GLN A 175 -15.53 -0.23 2.75
N TRP A 176 -15.71 0.45 1.62
CA TRP A 176 -14.62 0.65 0.66
C TRP A 176 -13.63 1.69 1.16
N ILE A 177 -12.38 1.49 0.79
CA ILE A 177 -11.28 2.39 1.12
C ILE A 177 -10.67 2.97 -0.17
N MET A 178 -10.14 4.20 -0.07
CA MET A 178 -9.33 4.84 -1.09
C MET A 178 -8.03 5.31 -0.45
N TRP A 179 -6.94 4.62 -0.77
CA TRP A 179 -5.62 4.92 -0.25
C TRP A 179 -4.68 5.27 -1.39
N LEU A 180 -4.21 6.50 -1.38
CA LEU A 180 -3.42 7.06 -2.45
C LEU A 180 -2.06 7.53 -1.94
N ALA A 181 -0.99 7.18 -2.63
CA ALA A 181 0.37 7.48 -2.22
C ALA A 181 1.13 8.24 -3.29
N THR A 182 1.98 9.15 -2.88
CA THR A 182 2.94 9.83 -3.74
C THR A 182 4.23 10.17 -3.00
N THR A 183 5.29 10.35 -3.76
CA THR A 183 6.39 11.21 -3.36
C THR A 183 6.04 12.67 -3.71
N PRO A 184 6.59 13.67 -3.01
CA PRO A 184 6.39 15.06 -3.39
C PRO A 184 6.79 15.27 -4.87
N PRO A 185 5.89 15.74 -5.74
CA PRO A 185 6.26 16.18 -7.09
C PRO A 185 7.29 17.31 -7.04
N ALA A 186 8.12 17.40 -8.06
CA ALA A 186 9.12 18.47 -8.16
C ALA A 186 8.50 19.84 -8.46
N ASP A 187 7.31 19.84 -9.10
CA ASP A 187 6.54 21.03 -9.43
C ASP A 187 5.49 21.23 -8.33
N ASP A 188 5.63 22.31 -7.56
CA ASP A 188 4.71 22.70 -6.48
C ASP A 188 3.38 23.28 -7.00
N SER A 189 3.26 23.53 -8.30
CA SER A 189 1.98 23.85 -8.94
C SER A 189 1.15 22.62 -9.34
N HIS A 190 1.63 21.40 -9.07
CA HIS A 190 0.90 20.19 -9.42
C HIS A 190 -0.39 20.05 -8.60
N ALA A 191 -1.51 19.75 -9.28
CA ALA A 191 -2.85 19.68 -8.68
C ALA A 191 -2.98 18.73 -7.46
N VAL A 192 -2.09 17.76 -7.30
CA VAL A 192 -2.04 16.92 -6.10
C VAL A 192 -1.83 17.73 -4.82
N TYR A 193 -1.16 18.90 -4.91
CA TYR A 193 -0.93 19.74 -3.74
C TYR A 193 -2.21 20.44 -3.27
N ASP A 194 -3.17 20.68 -4.15
CA ASP A 194 -4.48 21.26 -3.77
C ASP A 194 -5.23 20.29 -2.84
N ILE A 195 -5.05 18.99 -3.05
CA ILE A 195 -5.65 17.95 -2.21
C ILE A 195 -4.80 17.68 -0.96
N LEU A 196 -3.48 17.74 -1.06
CA LEU A 196 -2.55 17.51 0.05
C LEU A 196 -2.36 18.75 0.95
N ASN A 197 -2.93 19.89 0.61
CA ASN A 197 -2.73 21.13 1.33
C ASN A 197 -3.18 21.01 2.80
N PRO A 198 -2.29 21.27 3.78
CA PRO A 198 -2.62 21.25 5.20
C PRO A 198 -3.37 22.49 5.69
N GLY A 199 -3.79 23.39 4.80
CA GLY A 199 -4.43 24.66 5.12
C GLY A 199 -3.44 25.66 5.69
N ASP A 200 -3.78 26.28 6.83
CA ASP A 200 -2.92 27.25 7.52
C ASP A 200 -1.63 26.66 8.10
N ARG A 201 -1.46 25.35 8.01
CA ARG A 201 -0.27 24.65 8.52
C ARG A 201 0.80 24.61 7.45
N LYS A 202 2.02 24.97 7.83
CA LYS A 202 3.20 24.71 7.00
C LYS A 202 3.66 23.28 7.17
N PHE A 203 4.15 22.67 6.09
CA PHE A 203 4.87 21.41 6.18
C PHE A 203 6.13 21.60 7.03
N GLU A 204 6.20 20.91 8.16
CA GLU A 204 7.38 20.92 9.02
C GLU A 204 8.38 19.86 8.53
N VAL A 205 9.65 20.19 8.55
CA VAL A 205 10.72 19.30 8.07
C VAL A 205 10.95 18.13 9.04
N ASN A 206 10.74 18.37 10.31
CA ASN A 206 10.78 17.33 11.35
C ASN A 206 9.47 17.37 12.11
N PRO A 207 8.42 16.79 11.59
CA PRO A 207 7.12 16.85 12.21
C PRO A 207 7.06 15.96 13.44
N ARG A 208 6.63 16.52 14.49
CA ARG A 208 6.13 15.75 15.60
C ARG A 208 4.70 15.34 15.27
N GLY A 209 4.53 14.16 14.83
CA GLY A 209 3.25 13.66 14.36
C GLY A 209 3.17 13.65 12.84
N ASN A 210 3.09 12.44 12.29
CA ASN A 210 3.07 12.18 10.85
C ASN A 210 1.69 12.43 10.24
N TRP A 211 0.68 12.70 11.06
CA TRP A 211 -0.71 12.85 10.63
C TRP A 211 -1.15 14.31 10.61
N PHE A 212 -1.85 14.69 9.55
CA PHE A 212 -2.59 15.94 9.49
C PHE A 212 -3.85 15.81 8.63
N LYS A 213 -4.76 16.79 8.74
CA LYS A 213 -5.91 16.92 7.84
C LYS A 213 -5.67 18.04 6.85
N THR A 214 -6.09 17.83 5.61
CA THR A 214 -6.11 18.85 4.57
C THR A 214 -7.25 19.84 4.79
N GLU A 215 -7.25 20.96 4.08
CA GLU A 215 -8.38 21.91 4.08
C GLU A 215 -9.69 21.26 3.62
N THR A 216 -9.61 20.32 2.70
CA THR A 216 -10.74 19.54 2.20
C THR A 216 -11.16 18.41 3.14
N GLY A 217 -10.45 18.22 4.26
CA GLY A 217 -10.80 17.27 5.32
C GLY A 217 -10.24 15.86 5.16
N TYR A 218 -9.37 15.61 4.17
CA TYR A 218 -8.72 14.32 3.99
C TYR A 218 -7.62 14.09 5.03
N ASP A 219 -7.47 12.85 5.47
CA ASP A 219 -6.38 12.45 6.35
C ASP A 219 -5.12 12.17 5.51
N VAL A 220 -4.01 12.78 5.92
CA VAL A 220 -2.69 12.58 5.30
C VAL A 220 -1.72 12.04 6.32
N HIS A 221 -0.99 11.02 5.94
CA HIS A 221 0.18 10.54 6.66
C HIS A 221 1.44 10.93 5.89
N ARG A 222 2.36 11.62 6.54
CA ARG A 222 3.60 12.13 5.95
C ARG A 222 4.82 11.43 6.52
N VAL A 223 5.78 11.11 5.66
CA VAL A 223 7.09 10.57 6.04
C VAL A 223 8.17 11.27 5.24
N ASP A 224 9.11 11.88 5.92
CA ASP A 224 10.25 12.56 5.32
C ASP A 224 11.60 11.84 5.55
N ALA A 225 12.70 12.53 5.28
CA ALA A 225 14.03 11.96 5.44
C ALA A 225 14.39 11.70 6.92
N TYR A 226 13.93 12.55 7.84
CA TYR A 226 14.17 12.38 9.28
C TYR A 226 13.44 11.17 9.85
N ASP A 227 12.19 10.97 9.44
CA ASP A 227 11.45 9.76 9.80
C ASP A 227 12.16 8.49 9.29
N GLY A 228 12.74 8.58 8.08
CA GLY A 228 13.52 7.49 7.50
C GLY A 228 14.75 7.15 8.33
N GLU A 229 15.51 8.15 8.75
CA GLU A 229 16.68 7.96 9.61
C GLU A 229 16.28 7.36 10.97
N GLN A 230 15.23 7.89 11.60
CA GLN A 230 14.70 7.35 12.85
C GLN A 230 14.21 5.91 12.74
N ALA A 231 13.69 5.53 11.55
CA ALA A 231 13.28 4.16 11.25
C ALA A 231 14.45 3.24 10.85
N GLY A 232 15.70 3.73 10.92
CA GLY A 232 16.89 2.94 10.59
C GLY A 232 17.15 2.79 9.10
N LEU A 233 16.64 3.70 8.27
CA LEU A 233 16.91 3.76 6.83
C LEU A 233 17.91 4.89 6.53
N PRO A 234 19.22 4.62 6.55
CA PRO A 234 20.23 5.62 6.31
C PRO A 234 20.17 6.16 4.87
N LEU A 235 20.66 7.37 4.69
CA LEU A 235 20.97 7.92 3.38
C LEU A 235 22.43 7.62 3.04
N PHE A 236 22.71 7.43 1.76
CA PHE A 236 24.07 7.16 1.26
C PHE A 236 24.46 8.16 0.20
N HIS A 237 25.73 8.55 0.23
CA HIS A 237 26.30 9.39 -0.81
C HIS A 237 26.28 8.66 -2.16
N PRO A 238 25.74 9.27 -3.25
CA PRO A 238 25.46 8.57 -4.49
C PRO A 238 26.70 8.08 -5.24
N ARG A 239 27.88 8.69 -4.97
CA ARG A 239 29.14 8.32 -5.64
C ARG A 239 30.03 7.43 -4.79
N THR A 240 30.05 7.62 -3.46
CA THR A 240 30.96 6.86 -2.58
C THR A 240 30.28 5.67 -1.92
N GLY A 241 28.94 5.68 -1.79
CA GLY A 241 28.17 4.67 -1.06
C GLY A 241 28.33 4.76 0.45
N GLU A 242 28.97 5.80 0.97
CA GLU A 242 29.11 6.01 2.42
C GLU A 242 27.83 6.62 3.02
N PRO A 243 27.48 6.29 4.26
CA PRO A 243 26.37 6.93 4.95
C PRO A 243 26.59 8.45 5.06
N VAL A 244 25.52 9.21 4.84
CA VAL A 244 25.54 10.68 4.97
C VAL A 244 24.44 11.15 5.90
N SER A 245 24.67 12.28 6.57
CA SER A 245 23.63 12.96 7.35
C SER A 245 22.55 13.57 6.46
N ILE A 246 21.40 13.92 7.03
CA ILE A 246 20.32 14.59 6.27
C ILE A 246 20.79 15.97 5.78
N GLU A 247 21.55 16.70 6.59
CA GLU A 247 22.12 18.00 6.21
C GLU A 247 23.05 17.88 5.02
N GLU A 248 23.89 16.87 5.02
CA GLU A 248 24.79 16.58 3.90
C GLU A 248 24.01 16.12 2.66
N ALA A 249 23.02 15.25 2.82
CA ALA A 249 22.14 14.82 1.74
C ALA A 249 21.41 16.02 1.09
N ARG A 250 20.95 16.97 1.86
CA ARG A 250 20.36 18.22 1.35
C ARG A 250 21.34 19.03 0.51
N SER A 251 22.59 19.13 0.95
CA SER A 251 23.62 19.84 0.19
C SER A 251 23.94 19.17 -1.14
N LEU A 252 23.72 17.85 -1.22
CA LEU A 252 23.88 17.04 -2.42
C LEU A 252 22.61 16.98 -3.30
N ALA A 253 21.52 17.64 -2.91
CA ALA A 253 20.21 17.61 -3.59
C ALA A 253 19.64 16.18 -3.76
N LEU A 254 19.77 15.36 -2.70
CA LEU A 254 19.30 13.97 -2.64
C LEU A 254 17.88 13.84 -2.07
#